data_54b47f0e2d443c805e7505fc4777a963
#
_entry.id   54b47f0e2d443c805e7505fc4777a963
#
_cell.length_a   1.000
_cell.length_b   1.000
_cell.length_c   1.000
_cell.angle_alpha   90.00
_cell.angle_beta   90.00
_cell.angle_gamma   90.00
#
_symmetry.space_group_name_H-M   'P 1'
#
loop_
_entity.id
_entity.type
_entity.pdbx_description
1 polymer ?
#
loop_
_entity_poly.entity_id
_entity_poly.type
_entity_poly.pdbx_seq_one_letter_code
_entity_poly.pdbx_strand_id
1 'polypeptide(L)'
;MKKKIYQYGIGILALLLVLLCIFPFVFVLAGSFLKDGTLSFKAYYDVFLASPQYLIRFWKSLGIGICIAAGQAVVSALAGYGFAKCRFPGKNVIYFCLMILMILPLQVTLVPNYIMLDKLHLLGTEKSLILPGIFLPLGTFLMTQCFKSVSDEVIDQAKVDGCSLLETIVRIAVPMSRGALVCVGLLSFLDAWNMVEQPIAYLKEFAQYPLSVALAYVSPEQPVRQFVCCILVLLPPLALFSCFNRELVEGIVFGEEK
;
A
#
# COMPACT_ATOMS: atom_id res chain seq x y z
N MET A 1 25.03 -32.85 -22.77
CA MET A 1 23.66 -33.39 -22.59
C MET A 1 23.07 -33.09 -21.22
N LYS A 2 23.72 -33.42 -20.09
CA LYS A 2 23.21 -33.20 -18.73
C LYS A 2 22.78 -31.74 -18.43
N LYS A 3 23.53 -30.71 -18.87
CA LYS A 3 23.23 -29.29 -18.65
C LYS A 3 21.95 -28.85 -19.37
N LYS A 4 21.63 -29.37 -20.55
CA LYS A 4 20.38 -29.08 -21.27
C LYS A 4 19.17 -29.75 -20.59
N ILE A 5 19.31 -31.01 -20.13
CA ILE A 5 18.23 -31.70 -19.40
C ILE A 5 17.90 -30.97 -18.11
N TYR A 6 18.89 -30.47 -17.37
CA TYR A 6 18.70 -29.67 -16.16
C TYR A 6 17.99 -28.33 -16.45
N GLN A 7 18.36 -27.66 -17.55
CA GLN A 7 17.69 -26.41 -17.97
C GLN A 7 16.20 -26.64 -18.36
N TYR A 8 15.89 -27.73 -19.07
CA TYR A 8 14.52 -28.11 -19.39
C TYR A 8 13.72 -28.45 -18.12
N GLY A 9 14.33 -29.17 -17.16
CA GLY A 9 13.70 -29.47 -15.87
C GLY A 9 13.33 -28.21 -15.07
N ILE A 10 14.26 -27.23 -14.99
CA ILE A 10 13.98 -25.94 -14.35
C ILE A 10 12.90 -25.17 -15.10
N GLY A 11 12.92 -25.18 -16.45
CA GLY A 11 11.90 -24.51 -17.26
C GLY A 11 10.49 -25.07 -17.04
N ILE A 12 10.38 -26.40 -16.96
CA ILE A 12 9.10 -27.07 -16.68
C ILE A 12 8.63 -26.75 -15.26
N LEU A 13 9.53 -26.78 -14.27
CA LEU A 13 9.17 -26.42 -12.89
C LEU A 13 8.70 -24.97 -12.78
N ALA A 14 9.41 -24.04 -13.44
CA ALA A 14 9.04 -22.63 -13.49
C ALA A 14 7.67 -22.44 -14.15
N LEU A 15 7.40 -23.14 -15.25
CA LEU A 15 6.11 -23.10 -15.92
C LEU A 15 4.97 -23.61 -15.02
N LEU A 16 5.18 -24.72 -14.32
CA LEU A 16 4.22 -25.27 -13.38
C LEU A 16 3.92 -24.30 -12.22
N LEU A 17 4.95 -23.65 -11.68
CA LEU A 17 4.78 -22.62 -10.65
C LEU A 17 3.98 -21.42 -11.17
N VAL A 18 4.26 -20.94 -12.37
CA VAL A 18 3.48 -19.85 -13.00
C VAL A 18 2.02 -20.24 -13.19
N LEU A 19 1.75 -21.44 -13.70
CA LEU A 19 0.38 -21.94 -13.86
C LEU A 19 -0.34 -22.07 -12.53
N LEU A 20 0.34 -22.55 -11.49
CA LEU A 20 -0.23 -22.63 -10.13
C LEU A 20 -0.56 -21.24 -9.56
N CYS A 21 0.31 -20.24 -9.78
CA CYS A 21 0.08 -18.86 -9.34
C CYS A 21 -1.09 -18.20 -10.10
N ILE A 22 -1.24 -18.48 -11.40
CA ILE A 22 -2.30 -17.89 -12.24
C ILE A 22 -3.66 -18.59 -11.99
N PHE A 23 -3.64 -19.85 -11.62
CA PHE A 23 -4.86 -20.67 -11.43
C PHE A 23 -5.96 -19.99 -10.59
N PRO A 24 -5.68 -19.44 -9.37
CA PRO A 24 -6.73 -18.82 -8.56
C PRO A 24 -7.38 -17.60 -9.24
N PHE A 25 -6.61 -16.81 -10.01
CA PHE A 25 -7.14 -15.67 -10.74
C PHE A 25 -8.07 -16.10 -11.88
N VAL A 26 -7.66 -17.12 -12.64
CA VAL A 26 -8.49 -17.69 -13.70
C VAL A 26 -9.74 -18.32 -13.11
N PHE A 27 -9.63 -19.02 -11.98
CA PHE A 27 -10.76 -19.62 -11.29
C PHE A 27 -11.79 -18.57 -10.83
N VAL A 28 -11.35 -17.50 -10.20
CA VAL A 28 -12.21 -16.38 -9.77
C VAL A 28 -12.85 -15.71 -10.98
N LEU A 29 -12.08 -15.46 -12.04
CA LEU A 29 -12.59 -14.82 -13.26
C LEU A 29 -13.63 -15.72 -13.94
N ALA A 30 -13.34 -16.99 -14.15
CA ALA A 30 -14.30 -17.94 -14.75
C ALA A 30 -15.54 -18.11 -13.87
N GLY A 31 -15.35 -18.25 -12.55
CA GLY A 31 -16.45 -18.40 -11.59
C GLY A 31 -17.37 -17.17 -11.53
N SER A 32 -16.87 -15.98 -11.84
CA SER A 32 -17.68 -14.76 -11.85
C SER A 32 -18.72 -14.71 -12.99
N PHE A 33 -18.51 -15.48 -14.06
CA PHE A 33 -19.42 -15.57 -15.21
C PHE A 33 -20.30 -16.82 -15.20
N LEU A 34 -19.96 -17.83 -14.38
CA LEU A 34 -20.65 -19.12 -14.38
C LEU A 34 -21.67 -19.18 -13.24
N LYS A 35 -22.96 -19.18 -13.60
CA LYS A 35 -24.07 -19.48 -12.68
C LYS A 35 -24.77 -20.73 -13.13
N ASP A 36 -24.79 -21.76 -12.28
CA ASP A 36 -25.48 -23.06 -12.57
C ASP A 36 -25.05 -23.67 -13.91
N GLY A 37 -23.78 -23.57 -14.29
CA GLY A 37 -23.23 -24.08 -15.56
C GLY A 37 -23.56 -23.25 -16.80
N THR A 38 -24.24 -22.11 -16.65
CA THR A 38 -24.57 -21.18 -17.75
C THR A 38 -23.84 -19.86 -17.60
N LEU A 39 -23.45 -19.23 -18.72
CA LEU A 39 -22.90 -17.88 -18.73
C LEU A 39 -23.96 -16.87 -18.30
N SER A 40 -23.68 -16.12 -17.24
CA SER A 40 -24.60 -15.13 -16.69
C SER A 40 -23.86 -13.87 -16.24
N PHE A 41 -24.31 -12.71 -16.69
CA PHE A 41 -23.84 -11.40 -16.26
C PHE A 41 -24.66 -10.83 -15.08
N LYS A 42 -25.62 -11.59 -14.56
CA LYS A 42 -26.54 -11.12 -13.52
C LYS A 42 -25.80 -10.67 -12.26
N ALA A 43 -24.76 -11.39 -11.85
CA ALA A 43 -23.99 -11.00 -10.65
C ALA A 43 -23.26 -9.67 -10.82
N TYR A 44 -22.79 -9.35 -12.02
CA TYR A 44 -22.25 -8.04 -12.33
C TYR A 44 -23.32 -6.95 -12.26
N TYR A 45 -24.50 -7.20 -12.84
CA TYR A 45 -25.63 -6.29 -12.73
C TYR A 45 -26.02 -6.07 -11.26
N ASP A 46 -26.09 -7.13 -10.46
CA ASP A 46 -26.47 -7.07 -9.06
C ASP A 46 -25.45 -6.27 -8.23
N VAL A 47 -24.14 -6.43 -8.48
CA VAL A 47 -23.08 -5.75 -7.73
C VAL A 47 -22.93 -4.30 -8.15
N PHE A 48 -23.02 -3.99 -9.46
CA PHE A 48 -22.74 -2.64 -9.97
C PHE A 48 -23.97 -1.74 -10.04
N LEU A 49 -25.16 -2.31 -10.30
CA LEU A 49 -26.37 -1.54 -10.59
C LEU A 49 -27.49 -1.77 -9.57
N ALA A 50 -27.79 -3.01 -9.23
CA ALA A 50 -28.92 -3.31 -8.32
C ALA A 50 -28.58 -3.07 -6.84
N SER A 51 -27.31 -3.20 -6.46
CA SER A 51 -26.84 -3.02 -5.08
C SER A 51 -25.61 -2.11 -5.03
N PRO A 52 -25.77 -0.79 -5.09
CA PRO A 52 -24.65 0.16 -5.21
C PRO A 52 -23.70 0.17 -4.00
N GLN A 53 -24.05 -0.56 -2.93
CA GLN A 53 -23.25 -0.61 -1.69
C GLN A 53 -21.79 -1.03 -1.91
N TYR A 54 -21.53 -2.00 -2.82
CA TYR A 54 -20.18 -2.46 -3.10
C TYR A 54 -19.38 -1.42 -3.88
N LEU A 55 -20.01 -0.72 -4.81
CA LEU A 55 -19.39 0.35 -5.57
C LEU A 55 -19.11 1.57 -4.70
N ILE A 56 -20.02 1.93 -3.80
CA ILE A 56 -19.81 2.99 -2.81
C ILE A 56 -18.62 2.65 -1.91
N ARG A 57 -18.54 1.42 -1.41
CA ARG A 57 -17.41 0.95 -0.59
C ARG A 57 -16.10 0.92 -1.37
N PHE A 58 -16.15 0.59 -2.66
CA PHE A 58 -14.98 0.64 -3.55
C PHE A 58 -14.39 2.06 -3.61
N TRP A 59 -15.22 3.05 -3.93
CA TRP A 59 -14.78 4.45 -3.99
C TRP A 59 -14.32 4.99 -2.65
N LYS A 60 -14.98 4.59 -1.58
CA LYS A 60 -14.60 4.93 -0.21
C LYS A 60 -13.21 4.36 0.13
N SER A 61 -12.99 3.07 -0.11
CA SER A 61 -11.69 2.42 0.10
C SER A 61 -10.60 3.04 -0.76
N LEU A 62 -10.91 3.37 -2.02
CA LEU A 62 -10.00 4.06 -2.91
C LEU A 62 -9.61 5.44 -2.37
N GLY A 63 -10.58 6.21 -1.90
CA GLY A 63 -10.36 7.53 -1.28
C GLY A 63 -9.50 7.44 -0.03
N ILE A 64 -9.79 6.51 0.89
CA ILE A 64 -8.98 6.26 2.09
C ILE A 64 -7.55 5.88 1.71
N GLY A 65 -7.37 4.92 0.78
CA GLY A 65 -6.06 4.48 0.32
C GLY A 65 -5.24 5.60 -0.31
N ILE A 66 -5.85 6.43 -1.16
CA ILE A 66 -5.18 7.59 -1.77
C ILE A 66 -4.80 8.64 -0.71
N CYS A 67 -5.69 8.93 0.23
CA CYS A 67 -5.40 9.89 1.31
C CYS A 67 -4.23 9.42 2.18
N ILE A 68 -4.20 8.13 2.53
CA ILE A 68 -3.09 7.54 3.31
C ILE A 68 -1.79 7.61 2.50
N ALA A 69 -1.80 7.14 1.25
CA ALA A 69 -0.62 7.11 0.39
C ALA A 69 -0.03 8.51 0.17
N ALA A 70 -0.88 9.49 -0.15
CA ALA A 70 -0.45 10.88 -0.36
C ALA A 70 0.08 11.50 0.94
N GLY A 71 -0.64 11.34 2.05
CA GLY A 71 -0.23 11.86 3.35
C GLY A 71 1.08 11.22 3.82
N GLN A 72 1.23 9.91 3.68
CA GLN A 72 2.44 9.20 4.05
C GLN A 72 3.62 9.58 3.16
N ALA A 73 3.42 9.78 1.85
CA ALA A 73 4.48 10.25 0.96
C ALA A 73 5.02 11.62 1.40
N VAL A 74 4.13 12.55 1.77
CA VAL A 74 4.53 13.88 2.27
C VAL A 74 5.27 13.77 3.60
N VAL A 75 4.70 13.07 4.58
CA VAL A 75 5.33 12.90 5.91
C VAL A 75 6.67 12.20 5.79
N SER A 76 6.74 11.14 4.99
CA SER A 76 7.96 10.36 4.78
C SER A 76 9.06 11.18 4.08
N ALA A 77 8.71 12.02 3.10
CA ALA A 77 9.67 12.89 2.45
C ALA A 77 10.23 13.93 3.43
N LEU A 78 9.38 14.59 4.21
CA LEU A 78 9.82 15.60 5.17
C LEU A 78 10.65 14.99 6.30
N ALA A 79 10.14 13.94 6.96
CA ALA A 79 10.82 13.26 8.05
C ALA A 79 12.10 12.55 7.56
N GLY A 80 12.04 11.87 6.41
CA GLY A 80 13.18 11.19 5.80
C GLY A 80 14.32 12.14 5.47
N TYR A 81 14.02 13.33 4.94
CA TYR A 81 15.02 14.37 4.71
C TYR A 81 15.62 14.87 6.03
N GLY A 82 14.78 15.12 7.04
CA GLY A 82 15.23 15.49 8.38
C GLY A 82 16.22 14.48 8.97
N PHE A 83 15.89 13.18 8.89
CA PHE A 83 16.78 12.11 9.35
C PHE A 83 18.00 11.89 8.46
N ALA A 84 17.95 12.19 7.17
CA ALA A 84 19.10 12.01 6.28
C ALA A 84 20.07 13.20 6.38
N LYS A 85 19.59 14.41 6.20
CA LYS A 85 20.40 15.61 5.91
C LYS A 85 20.47 16.65 7.03
N CYS A 86 19.50 16.68 7.96
CA CYS A 86 19.52 17.63 9.06
C CYS A 86 20.34 17.12 10.25
N ARG A 87 20.90 18.05 11.02
CA ARG A 87 21.60 17.78 12.28
C ARG A 87 20.78 18.35 13.43
N PHE A 88 20.35 17.49 14.34
CA PHE A 88 19.64 17.87 15.55
C PHE A 88 19.98 16.93 16.71
N PRO A 89 19.87 17.38 17.97
CA PRO A 89 20.17 16.54 19.13
C PRO A 89 19.17 15.38 19.21
N GLY A 90 19.66 14.19 19.60
CA GLY A 90 18.81 13.01 19.75
C GLY A 90 18.42 12.30 18.44
N LYS A 91 18.83 12.79 17.26
CA LYS A 91 18.50 12.23 15.94
C LYS A 91 18.62 10.70 15.89
N ASN A 92 19.77 10.16 16.33
CA ASN A 92 20.03 8.73 16.24
C ASN A 92 19.12 7.90 17.16
N VAL A 93 18.81 8.44 18.35
CA VAL A 93 17.89 7.78 19.29
C VAL A 93 16.47 7.75 18.73
N ILE A 94 15.99 8.89 18.23
CA ILE A 94 14.63 8.97 17.61
C ILE A 94 14.53 8.05 16.40
N TYR A 95 15.56 8.05 15.53
CA TYR A 95 15.59 7.18 14.36
C TYR A 95 15.64 5.69 14.75
N PHE A 96 16.38 5.35 15.79
CA PHE A 96 16.41 3.98 16.34
C PHE A 96 15.04 3.56 16.89
N CYS A 97 14.36 4.42 17.66
CA CYS A 97 13.00 4.18 18.11
C CYS A 97 12.03 3.97 16.94
N LEU A 98 12.17 4.78 15.87
CA LEU A 98 11.36 4.60 14.66
C LEU A 98 11.57 3.23 14.01
N MET A 99 12.83 2.75 13.95
CA MET A 99 13.13 1.41 13.44
C MET A 99 12.53 0.30 14.33
N ILE A 100 12.53 0.47 15.66
CA ILE A 100 11.87 -0.46 16.58
C ILE A 100 10.36 -0.52 16.30
N LEU A 101 9.71 0.64 16.14
CA LEU A 101 8.28 0.71 15.82
C LEU A 101 7.93 0.02 14.50
N MET A 102 8.84 0.01 13.52
CA MET A 102 8.64 -0.67 12.25
C MET A 102 8.61 -2.21 12.39
N ILE A 103 9.32 -2.75 13.38
CA ILE A 103 9.40 -4.20 13.63
C ILE A 103 8.20 -4.68 14.45
N LEU A 104 7.52 -3.80 15.18
CA LEU A 104 6.38 -4.18 16.01
C LEU A 104 5.22 -4.69 15.14
N PRO A 105 4.63 -5.85 15.49
CA PRO A 105 3.44 -6.33 14.81
C PRO A 105 2.26 -5.37 15.04
N LEU A 106 1.41 -5.26 14.03
CA LEU A 106 0.24 -4.37 14.06
C LEU A 106 -0.64 -4.56 15.30
N GLN A 107 -0.79 -5.82 15.76
CA GLN A 107 -1.62 -6.19 16.91
C GLN A 107 -1.16 -5.50 18.21
N VAL A 108 0.14 -5.24 18.35
CA VAL A 108 0.71 -4.53 19.52
C VAL A 108 0.33 -3.06 19.51
N THR A 109 0.29 -2.45 18.32
CA THR A 109 -0.01 -1.02 18.15
C THR A 109 -1.51 -0.71 18.05
N LEU A 110 -2.34 -1.73 17.81
CA LEU A 110 -3.78 -1.58 17.61
C LEU A 110 -4.48 -0.99 18.84
N VAL A 111 -4.20 -1.53 20.04
CA VAL A 111 -4.82 -1.08 21.29
C VAL A 111 -4.38 0.33 21.71
N PRO A 112 -3.08 0.67 21.71
CA PRO A 112 -2.65 2.05 21.96
C PRO A 112 -3.26 3.07 20.98
N ASN A 113 -3.33 2.72 19.68
CA ASN A 113 -3.97 3.57 18.68
C ASN A 113 -5.46 3.74 18.97
N TYR A 114 -6.18 2.66 19.33
CA TYR A 114 -7.59 2.73 19.70
C TYR A 114 -7.81 3.72 20.87
N ILE A 115 -7.03 3.59 21.94
CA ILE A 115 -7.14 4.48 23.12
C ILE A 115 -6.87 5.94 22.74
N MET A 116 -5.88 6.19 21.89
CA MET A 116 -5.57 7.55 21.43
C MET A 116 -6.68 8.12 20.56
N LEU A 117 -7.21 7.33 19.63
CA LEU A 117 -8.31 7.72 18.73
C LEU A 117 -9.61 7.98 19.51
N ASP A 118 -9.87 7.20 20.55
CA ASP A 118 -11.01 7.41 21.43
C ASP A 118 -10.91 8.74 22.18
N LYS A 119 -9.76 9.06 22.77
CA LYS A 119 -9.47 10.35 23.40
C LYS A 119 -9.61 11.53 22.45
N LEU A 120 -9.30 11.34 21.18
CA LEU A 120 -9.43 12.35 20.13
C LEU A 120 -10.85 12.40 19.53
N HIS A 121 -11.78 11.58 19.99
CA HIS A 121 -13.15 11.45 19.45
C HIS A 121 -13.19 11.14 17.94
N LEU A 122 -12.24 10.35 17.45
CA LEU A 122 -12.11 9.99 16.04
C LEU A 122 -12.67 8.60 15.71
N LEU A 123 -12.94 7.74 16.72
CA LEU A 123 -13.49 6.40 16.49
C LEU A 123 -14.82 6.47 15.75
N GLY A 124 -15.07 5.50 14.88
CA GLY A 124 -16.29 5.46 14.05
C GLY A 124 -16.24 6.40 12.85
N THR A 125 -15.09 7.00 12.53
CA THR A 125 -14.90 7.87 11.36
C THR A 125 -13.77 7.36 10.48
N GLU A 126 -13.75 7.72 9.20
CA GLU A 126 -12.65 7.39 8.28
C GLU A 126 -11.31 7.96 8.72
N LYS A 127 -11.32 9.07 9.47
CA LYS A 127 -10.12 9.70 10.04
C LYS A 127 -9.38 8.76 10.99
N SER A 128 -10.08 7.83 11.65
CA SER A 128 -9.46 6.82 12.52
C SER A 128 -8.58 5.83 11.76
N LEU A 129 -8.82 5.65 10.46
CA LEU A 129 -7.97 4.83 9.58
C LEU A 129 -6.88 5.67 8.93
N ILE A 130 -7.24 6.86 8.44
CA ILE A 130 -6.35 7.73 7.67
C ILE A 130 -5.20 8.24 8.56
N LEU A 131 -5.50 8.73 9.75
CA LEU A 131 -4.51 9.40 10.60
C LEU A 131 -3.36 8.45 11.01
N PRO A 132 -3.59 7.27 11.57
CA PRO A 132 -2.51 6.33 11.87
C PRO A 132 -1.76 5.86 10.61
N GLY A 133 -2.48 5.67 9.50
CA GLY A 133 -1.92 5.23 8.23
C GLY A 133 -0.90 6.21 7.64
N ILE A 134 -1.11 7.52 7.80
CA ILE A 134 -0.18 8.56 7.32
C ILE A 134 1.17 8.52 8.05
N PHE A 135 1.21 8.07 9.29
CA PHE A 135 2.41 8.10 10.15
C PHE A 135 3.11 6.75 10.29
N LEU A 136 2.91 5.82 9.35
CA LEU A 136 3.61 4.54 9.36
C LEU A 136 5.14 4.73 9.20
N PRO A 137 5.97 4.05 10.02
CA PRO A 137 7.42 4.28 10.06
C PRO A 137 8.16 3.87 8.78
N LEU A 138 7.65 2.86 8.05
CA LEU A 138 8.30 2.28 6.87
C LEU A 138 8.64 3.34 5.81
N GLY A 139 7.69 4.22 5.48
CA GLY A 139 7.90 5.25 4.48
C GLY A 139 9.02 6.21 4.86
N THR A 140 9.05 6.65 6.13
CA THR A 140 10.13 7.52 6.66
C THR A 140 11.49 6.81 6.60
N PHE A 141 11.54 5.51 6.92
CA PHE A 141 12.76 4.72 6.81
C PHE A 141 13.27 4.67 5.36
N LEU A 142 12.43 4.29 4.41
CA LEU A 142 12.80 4.19 2.99
C LEU A 142 13.28 5.53 2.43
N MET A 143 12.56 6.62 2.69
CA MET A 143 12.97 7.95 2.25
C MET A 143 14.27 8.40 2.92
N THR A 144 14.50 8.05 4.19
CA THR A 144 15.78 8.35 4.87
C THR A 144 16.96 7.65 4.18
N GLN A 145 16.80 6.37 3.84
CA GLN A 145 17.87 5.62 3.14
C GLN A 145 18.14 6.21 1.76
N CYS A 146 17.07 6.53 1.01
CA CYS A 146 17.21 7.12 -0.31
C CYS A 146 17.86 8.51 -0.24
N PHE A 147 17.45 9.39 0.66
CA PHE A 147 18.07 10.71 0.79
C PHE A 147 19.52 10.67 1.30
N LYS A 148 19.93 9.63 2.01
CA LYS A 148 21.35 9.44 2.37
C LYS A 148 22.23 9.21 1.13
N SER A 149 21.71 8.65 0.04
CA SER A 149 22.43 8.43 -1.21
C SER A 149 22.57 9.69 -2.07
N VAL A 150 21.75 10.71 -1.82
CA VAL A 150 21.90 12.04 -2.46
C VAL A 150 23.18 12.71 -1.94
N SER A 151 24.03 13.21 -2.83
CA SER A 151 25.31 13.82 -2.40
C SER A 151 25.08 15.10 -1.58
N ASP A 152 25.89 15.30 -0.56
CA ASP A 152 25.82 16.51 0.28
C ASP A 152 26.24 17.75 -0.49
N GLU A 153 27.10 17.60 -1.50
CA GLU A 153 27.55 18.68 -2.39
C GLU A 153 26.38 19.35 -3.13
N VAL A 154 25.44 18.54 -3.65
CA VAL A 154 24.24 19.04 -4.34
C VAL A 154 23.34 19.82 -3.35
N ILE A 155 23.21 19.32 -2.13
CA ILE A 155 22.43 19.98 -1.09
C ILE A 155 23.09 21.30 -0.64
N ASP A 156 24.41 21.32 -0.51
CA ASP A 156 25.16 22.50 -0.10
C ASP A 156 25.19 23.55 -1.22
N GLN A 157 25.29 23.13 -2.49
CA GLN A 157 25.14 24.04 -3.64
C GLN A 157 23.76 24.75 -3.62
N ALA A 158 22.69 24.01 -3.37
CA ALA A 158 21.35 24.58 -3.26
C ALA A 158 21.25 25.66 -2.15
N LYS A 159 21.93 25.44 -1.02
CA LYS A 159 21.97 26.43 0.07
C LYS A 159 22.75 27.69 -0.34
N VAL A 160 23.87 27.53 -1.07
CA VAL A 160 24.66 28.66 -1.61
C VAL A 160 23.81 29.46 -2.60
N ASP A 161 22.99 28.78 -3.43
CA ASP A 161 22.05 29.40 -4.37
C ASP A 161 20.85 30.08 -3.66
N GLY A 162 20.77 30.01 -2.33
CA GLY A 162 19.74 30.67 -1.53
C GLY A 162 18.43 29.89 -1.41
N CYS A 163 18.40 28.61 -1.77
CA CYS A 163 17.21 27.77 -1.60
C CYS A 163 16.87 27.59 -0.10
N SER A 164 15.60 27.78 0.23
CA SER A 164 15.08 27.43 1.55
C SER A 164 15.08 25.91 1.75
N LEU A 165 14.97 25.46 3.01
CA LEU A 165 14.90 24.02 3.33
C LEU A 165 13.79 23.31 2.53
N LEU A 166 12.60 23.89 2.48
CA LEU A 166 11.45 23.30 1.80
C LEU A 166 11.67 23.25 0.27
N GLU A 167 12.27 24.31 -0.30
CA GLU A 167 12.63 24.32 -1.72
C GLU A 167 13.66 23.25 -2.04
N THR A 168 14.68 23.08 -1.21
CA THR A 168 15.68 22.02 -1.37
C THR A 168 15.03 20.64 -1.35
N ILE A 169 14.08 20.39 -0.44
CA ILE A 169 13.35 19.13 -0.39
C ILE A 169 12.53 18.93 -1.66
N VAL A 170 11.67 19.88 -2.02
CA VAL A 170 10.67 19.71 -3.07
C VAL A 170 11.28 19.78 -4.47
N ARG A 171 12.25 20.67 -4.71
CA ARG A 171 12.82 20.92 -6.04
C ARG A 171 14.05 20.09 -6.35
N ILE A 172 14.75 19.56 -5.33
CA ILE A 172 16.01 18.84 -5.51
C ILE A 172 15.95 17.43 -4.96
N ALA A 173 15.76 17.25 -3.65
CA ALA A 173 15.87 15.95 -3.01
C ALA A 173 14.74 14.98 -3.47
N VAL A 174 13.50 15.44 -3.51
CA VAL A 174 12.35 14.62 -3.94
C VAL A 174 12.44 14.21 -5.41
N PRO A 175 12.71 15.10 -6.38
CA PRO A 175 12.90 14.70 -7.77
C PRO A 175 14.05 13.72 -7.99
N MET A 176 15.17 13.87 -7.28
CA MET A 176 16.29 12.92 -7.33
C MET A 176 15.94 11.55 -6.74
N SER A 177 14.95 11.49 -5.87
CA SER A 177 14.50 10.29 -5.15
C SER A 177 13.09 9.86 -5.55
N ARG A 178 12.62 10.27 -6.73
CA ARG A 178 11.23 10.04 -7.17
C ARG A 178 10.80 8.58 -7.13
N GLY A 179 11.68 7.66 -7.53
CA GLY A 179 11.39 6.22 -7.51
C GLY A 179 11.07 5.72 -6.09
N ALA A 180 11.86 6.13 -5.08
CA ALA A 180 11.59 5.78 -3.70
C ALA A 180 10.28 6.39 -3.18
N LEU A 181 9.98 7.64 -3.54
CA LEU A 181 8.73 8.29 -3.14
C LEU A 181 7.51 7.59 -3.74
N VAL A 182 7.56 7.22 -5.02
CA VAL A 182 6.51 6.44 -5.68
C VAL A 182 6.37 5.08 -5.02
N CYS A 183 7.47 4.41 -4.71
CA CYS A 183 7.46 3.13 -3.99
C CYS A 183 6.78 3.25 -2.61
N VAL A 184 7.10 4.29 -1.83
CA VAL A 184 6.42 4.57 -0.55
C VAL A 184 4.93 4.77 -0.75
N GLY A 185 4.52 5.58 -1.73
CA GLY A 185 3.10 5.80 -2.03
C GLY A 185 2.36 4.52 -2.42
N LEU A 186 2.97 3.68 -3.25
CA LEU A 186 2.40 2.41 -3.69
C LEU A 186 2.26 1.41 -2.53
N LEU A 187 3.31 1.23 -1.74
CA LEU A 187 3.27 0.34 -0.56
C LEU A 187 2.21 0.81 0.43
N SER A 188 2.16 2.11 0.72
CA SER A 188 1.17 2.69 1.62
C SER A 188 -0.26 2.52 1.12
N PHE A 189 -0.47 2.67 -0.20
CA PHE A 189 -1.77 2.43 -0.80
C PHE A 189 -2.17 0.95 -0.68
N LEU A 190 -1.26 0.02 -0.99
CA LEU A 190 -1.53 -1.41 -0.91
C LEU A 190 -1.85 -1.85 0.53
N ASP A 191 -1.11 -1.35 1.52
CA ASP A 191 -1.38 -1.61 2.94
C ASP A 191 -2.76 -1.06 3.35
N ALA A 192 -3.08 0.17 2.95
CA ALA A 192 -4.37 0.80 3.21
C ALA A 192 -5.52 0.08 2.49
N TRP A 193 -5.31 -0.37 1.25
CA TRP A 193 -6.31 -1.09 0.46
C TRP A 193 -6.66 -2.45 1.06
N ASN A 194 -5.65 -3.14 1.62
CA ASN A 194 -5.80 -4.48 2.19
C ASN A 194 -6.09 -4.48 3.70
N MET A 195 -6.22 -3.32 4.36
CA MET A 195 -6.44 -3.26 5.80
C MET A 195 -7.75 -3.95 6.21
N VAL A 196 -7.68 -4.78 7.26
CA VAL A 196 -8.82 -5.51 7.82
C VAL A 196 -8.96 -5.29 9.32
N GLU A 197 -7.87 -5.40 10.06
CA GLU A 197 -7.90 -5.35 11.54
C GLU A 197 -8.26 -3.96 12.06
N GLN A 198 -7.69 -2.90 11.49
CA GLN A 198 -7.95 -1.52 11.89
C GLN A 198 -9.41 -1.10 11.66
N PRO A 199 -10.03 -1.33 10.48
CA PRO A 199 -11.44 -1.04 10.30
C PRO A 199 -12.35 -1.77 11.27
N ILE A 200 -12.09 -3.05 11.54
CA ILE A 200 -12.88 -3.84 12.50
C ILE A 200 -12.75 -3.27 13.92
N ALA A 201 -11.55 -2.81 14.30
CA ALA A 201 -11.30 -2.26 15.63
C ALA A 201 -11.82 -0.82 15.80
N TYR A 202 -11.70 0.03 14.77
CA TYR A 202 -11.93 1.49 14.92
C TYR A 202 -13.27 1.97 14.40
N LEU A 203 -13.91 1.24 13.47
CA LEU A 203 -15.23 1.59 12.94
C LEU A 203 -16.33 0.83 13.67
N LYS A 204 -17.47 1.47 13.87
CA LYS A 204 -18.58 0.93 14.70
C LYS A 204 -19.68 0.27 13.87
N GLU A 205 -19.86 0.71 12.64
CA GLU A 205 -20.99 0.32 11.79
C GLU A 205 -20.52 -0.44 10.56
N PHE A 206 -21.25 -1.49 10.19
CA PHE A 206 -20.98 -2.27 8.98
C PHE A 206 -20.98 -1.43 7.69
N ALA A 207 -21.83 -0.39 7.64
CA ALA A 207 -21.88 0.53 6.50
C ALA A 207 -20.57 1.32 6.28
N GLN A 208 -19.77 1.46 7.33
CA GLN A 208 -18.50 2.20 7.29
C GLN A 208 -17.32 1.35 6.83
N TYR A 209 -17.45 0.02 6.87
CA TYR A 209 -16.34 -0.87 6.53
C TYR A 209 -15.86 -0.71 5.08
N PRO A 210 -14.54 -0.66 4.87
CA PRO A 210 -13.91 -0.72 3.56
C PRO A 210 -14.30 -2.00 2.80
N LEU A 211 -14.05 -1.99 1.49
CA LEU A 211 -14.37 -3.11 0.63
C LEU A 211 -13.66 -4.41 1.05
N SER A 212 -12.41 -4.33 1.50
CA SER A 212 -11.61 -5.46 2.00
C SER A 212 -12.32 -6.23 3.13
N VAL A 213 -12.88 -5.52 4.10
CA VAL A 213 -13.63 -6.13 5.20
C VAL A 213 -15.01 -6.58 4.74
N ALA A 214 -15.70 -5.77 3.94
CA ALA A 214 -17.06 -6.07 3.48
C ALA A 214 -17.16 -7.36 2.66
N LEU A 215 -16.08 -7.75 1.97
CA LEU A 215 -16.01 -9.02 1.24
C LEU A 215 -16.20 -10.25 2.13
N ALA A 216 -15.69 -10.23 3.34
CA ALA A 216 -15.84 -11.34 4.28
C ALA A 216 -17.29 -11.58 4.70
N TYR A 217 -18.16 -10.59 4.51
CA TYR A 217 -19.59 -10.66 4.85
C TYR A 217 -20.50 -10.92 3.65
N VAL A 218 -19.96 -11.18 2.47
CA VAL A 218 -20.78 -11.63 1.32
C VAL A 218 -21.29 -13.03 1.63
N SER A 219 -22.61 -13.25 1.47
CA SER A 219 -23.23 -14.53 1.79
C SER A 219 -22.57 -15.67 1.02
N PRO A 220 -22.18 -16.77 1.69
CA PRO A 220 -21.67 -17.99 1.03
C PRO A 220 -22.65 -18.60 0.04
N GLU A 221 -23.94 -18.33 0.17
CA GLU A 221 -24.99 -18.80 -0.74
C GLU A 221 -24.95 -18.14 -2.12
N GLN A 222 -24.12 -17.09 -2.29
CA GLN A 222 -23.98 -16.32 -3.52
C GLN A 222 -22.53 -16.29 -4.02
N PRO A 223 -21.92 -17.43 -4.36
CA PRO A 223 -20.50 -17.52 -4.70
C PRO A 223 -20.14 -16.68 -5.93
N VAL A 224 -21.02 -16.60 -6.92
CA VAL A 224 -20.79 -15.79 -8.12
C VAL A 224 -20.65 -14.30 -7.79
N ARG A 225 -21.48 -13.78 -6.88
CA ARG A 225 -21.36 -12.38 -6.38
C ARG A 225 -20.06 -12.16 -5.63
N GLN A 226 -19.62 -13.13 -4.85
CA GLN A 226 -18.35 -13.09 -4.13
C GLN A 226 -17.17 -12.99 -5.12
N PHE A 227 -17.19 -13.79 -6.20
CA PHE A 227 -16.17 -13.70 -7.25
C PHE A 227 -16.14 -12.32 -7.93
N VAL A 228 -17.29 -11.73 -8.25
CA VAL A 228 -17.36 -10.36 -8.82
C VAL A 228 -16.77 -9.33 -7.86
N CYS A 229 -17.06 -9.44 -6.56
CA CYS A 229 -16.47 -8.57 -5.55
C CYS A 229 -14.94 -8.76 -5.42
N CYS A 230 -14.44 -10.00 -5.53
CA CYS A 230 -12.99 -10.26 -5.58
C CYS A 230 -12.33 -9.58 -6.78
N ILE A 231 -12.97 -9.60 -7.95
CA ILE A 231 -12.47 -8.91 -9.15
C ILE A 231 -12.39 -7.39 -8.88
N LEU A 232 -13.42 -6.80 -8.27
CA LEU A 232 -13.40 -5.38 -7.89
C LEU A 232 -12.19 -5.02 -7.01
N VAL A 233 -11.88 -5.88 -6.02
CA VAL A 233 -10.74 -5.63 -5.12
C VAL A 233 -9.41 -5.79 -5.84
N LEU A 234 -9.32 -6.65 -6.85
CA LEU A 234 -8.08 -6.85 -7.61
C LEU A 234 -7.76 -5.70 -8.57
N LEU A 235 -8.77 -4.92 -9.02
CA LEU A 235 -8.56 -3.89 -10.05
C LEU A 235 -7.52 -2.82 -9.66
N PRO A 236 -7.60 -2.13 -8.48
CA PRO A 236 -6.64 -1.08 -8.16
C PRO A 236 -5.21 -1.58 -7.98
N PRO A 237 -4.92 -2.68 -7.24
CA PRO A 237 -3.57 -3.23 -7.16
C PRO A 237 -2.99 -3.61 -8.52
N LEU A 238 -3.76 -4.25 -9.39
CA LEU A 238 -3.32 -4.62 -10.74
C LEU A 238 -3.06 -3.40 -11.61
N ALA A 239 -3.92 -2.39 -11.55
CA ALA A 239 -3.72 -1.14 -12.28
C ALA A 239 -2.44 -0.43 -11.82
N LEU A 240 -2.24 -0.31 -10.50
CA LEU A 240 -1.03 0.30 -9.93
C LEU A 240 0.23 -0.47 -10.32
N PHE A 241 0.22 -1.80 -10.20
CA PHE A 241 1.36 -2.61 -10.60
C PHE A 241 1.67 -2.45 -12.09
N SER A 242 0.65 -2.43 -12.95
CA SER A 242 0.82 -2.26 -14.39
C SER A 242 1.39 -0.89 -14.78
N CYS A 243 1.00 0.16 -14.03
CA CYS A 243 1.46 1.52 -14.29
C CYS A 243 2.85 1.83 -13.73
N PHE A 244 3.20 1.22 -12.60
CA PHE A 244 4.37 1.59 -11.78
C PHE A 244 5.35 0.43 -11.53
N ASN A 245 5.30 -0.64 -12.33
CA ASN A 245 6.17 -1.80 -12.14
C ASN A 245 7.66 -1.44 -12.18
N ARG A 246 8.04 -0.48 -13.00
CA ARG A 246 9.42 -0.03 -13.16
C ARG A 246 9.91 0.70 -11.91
N GLU A 247 9.11 1.62 -11.39
CA GLU A 247 9.42 2.38 -10.18
C GLU A 247 9.49 1.47 -8.94
N LEU A 248 8.64 0.43 -8.88
CA LEU A 248 8.69 -0.58 -7.81
C LEU A 248 10.02 -1.33 -7.84
N VAL A 249 10.46 -1.77 -9.01
CA VAL A 249 11.74 -2.50 -9.16
C VAL A 249 12.91 -1.57 -8.83
N GLU A 250 12.94 -0.35 -9.38
CA GLU A 250 13.97 0.64 -9.10
C GLU A 250 14.01 1.02 -7.61
N GLY A 251 12.84 1.23 -6.97
CA GLY A 251 12.76 1.61 -5.56
C GLY A 251 13.23 0.54 -4.57
N ILE A 252 13.09 -0.74 -4.92
CA ILE A 252 13.58 -1.87 -4.11
C ILE A 252 15.08 -2.06 -4.28
N VAL A 253 15.61 -1.90 -5.50
CA VAL A 253 17.04 -2.11 -5.82
C VAL A 253 17.93 -1.02 -5.20
N PHE A 254 17.45 0.20 -4.96
CA PHE A 254 18.23 1.23 -4.25
C PHE A 254 18.69 0.83 -2.82
N GLY A 255 18.19 -0.29 -2.29
CA GLY A 255 18.64 -0.87 -1.02
C GLY A 255 19.81 -1.84 -1.11
N GLU A 256 20.13 -2.35 -2.30
CA GLU A 256 21.13 -3.43 -2.49
C GLU A 256 22.50 -2.98 -3.01
N GLU A 257 22.65 -1.77 -3.56
CA GLU A 257 23.95 -1.27 -4.02
C GLU A 257 24.70 -0.55 -2.88
N LYS A 258 25.22 -1.36 -1.96
CA LYS A 258 26.38 -1.00 -1.10
C LYS A 258 27.23 -2.21 -0.81
#